data_e2876f3d7a945b41006ce086b9b03ec4
#
_entry.id   e2876f3d7a945b41006ce086b9b03ec4
#
_cell.length_a   1.000
_cell.length_b   1.000
_cell.length_c   1.000
_cell.angle_alpha   90.00
_cell.angle_beta   90.00
_cell.angle_gamma   90.00
#
_symmetry.space_group_name_H-M   'P 1'
#
loop_
_entity.id
_entity.type
_entity.pdbx_description
1 polymer ?
#
loop_
_entity_poly.entity_id
_entity_poly.type
_entity_poly.pdbx_seq_one_letter_code
_entity_poly.pdbx_strand_id
1 'polypeptide(L)'
;MRGIYQQSYKYFESNVIMSIGAPLANYLSAKRVGNLLYLSGVIAVDPTTRKVINAYDDLPMNAQIQLQTLGYNTGQLSVDIYEAPAASQSWFVLNRIKDIVEAEGGQMKDVFKLVQYFQDLRHYPVYNRVRELFCPESVVSTVVEVSRMLPNDQVLIEVEATAYFN
;
A
#
# COMPACT_ATOMS: atom_id res chain seq x y z
N MET A 1 14.12 31.49 15.43
CA MET A 1 14.32 30.05 15.22
C MET A 1 13.03 29.25 14.89
N ARG A 2 11.82 29.71 15.20
CA ARG A 2 10.55 28.98 14.86
C ARG A 2 10.16 29.03 13.37
N GLY A 3 10.61 30.01 12.60
CA GLY A 3 10.20 30.17 11.18
C GLY A 3 10.87 29.24 10.19
N ILE A 4 12.10 28.80 10.46
CA ILE A 4 12.89 27.95 9.54
C ILE A 4 12.38 26.51 9.56
N TYR A 5 11.96 26.03 10.72
CA TYR A 5 11.42 24.67 10.86
C TYR A 5 10.04 24.52 10.21
N GLN A 6 9.19 25.56 10.26
CA GLN A 6 7.87 25.50 9.61
C GLN A 6 7.95 25.57 8.08
N GLN A 7 8.95 26.25 7.54
CA GLN A 7 9.13 26.37 6.09
C GLN A 7 9.74 25.09 5.49
N SER A 8 10.69 24.47 6.20
CA SER A 8 11.24 23.17 5.78
C SER A 8 10.20 22.04 5.86
N TYR A 9 9.33 22.05 6.87
CA TYR A 9 8.26 21.06 7.02
C TYR A 9 7.23 21.16 5.88
N LYS A 10 6.78 22.37 5.53
CA LYS A 10 5.88 22.58 4.40
C LYS A 10 6.49 22.22 3.04
N TYR A 11 7.79 22.46 2.86
CA TYR A 11 8.49 22.11 1.62
C TYR A 11 8.68 20.59 1.50
N PHE A 12 8.91 19.91 2.62
CA PHE A 12 9.01 18.46 2.68
C PHE A 12 7.66 17.78 2.42
N GLU A 13 6.58 18.25 3.06
CA GLU A 13 5.21 17.78 2.79
C GLU A 13 4.79 17.96 1.33
N SER A 14 5.12 19.10 0.71
CA SER A 14 4.77 19.34 -0.70
C SER A 14 5.54 18.44 -1.67
N ASN A 15 6.81 18.11 -1.39
CA ASN A 15 7.58 17.20 -2.22
C ASN A 15 7.12 15.73 -2.07
N VAL A 16 6.79 15.29 -0.86
CA VAL A 16 6.22 13.97 -0.60
C VAL A 16 4.86 13.83 -1.30
N ILE A 17 3.99 14.84 -1.20
CA ILE A 17 2.70 14.85 -1.89
C ILE A 17 2.86 14.80 -3.41
N MET A 18 3.86 15.48 -3.98
CA MET A 18 4.14 15.42 -5.42
C MET A 18 4.62 14.03 -5.88
N SER A 19 5.38 13.31 -5.06
CA SER A 19 5.94 12.00 -5.43
C SER A 19 4.95 10.85 -5.24
N ILE A 20 4.12 10.90 -4.21
CA ILE A 20 3.21 9.81 -3.83
C ILE A 20 1.71 10.13 -4.06
N GLY A 21 1.37 11.33 -4.53
CA GLY A 21 0.00 11.83 -4.67
C GLY A 21 -0.63 12.25 -3.33
N ALA A 22 -1.66 13.10 -3.42
CA ALA A 22 -2.37 13.58 -2.25
C ALA A 22 -3.10 12.44 -1.50
N PRO A 23 -3.23 12.55 -0.16
CA PRO A 23 -4.13 11.68 0.58
C PRO A 23 -5.56 11.75 0.04
N LEU A 24 -6.30 10.65 0.18
CA LEU A 24 -7.68 10.56 -0.31
C LEU A 24 -8.66 11.40 0.53
N ALA A 25 -8.25 11.83 1.73
CA ALA A 25 -9.03 12.66 2.64
C ALA A 25 -8.09 13.58 3.46
N ASN A 26 -8.64 14.31 4.42
CA ASN A 26 -7.88 15.26 5.26
C ASN A 26 -7.11 14.52 6.37
N TYR A 27 -6.06 13.78 5.99
CA TYR A 27 -5.12 13.12 6.92
C TYR A 27 -3.72 13.06 6.30
N LEU A 28 -2.71 12.77 7.12
CA LEU A 28 -1.34 12.55 6.67
C LEU A 28 -1.18 11.11 6.18
N SER A 29 -0.44 10.90 5.09
CA SER A 29 -0.10 9.54 4.64
C SER A 29 0.82 8.83 5.62
N ALA A 30 1.69 9.58 6.29
CA ALA A 30 2.56 9.07 7.36
C ALA A 30 2.90 10.16 8.38
N LYS A 31 3.33 9.72 9.58
CA LYS A 31 3.83 10.60 10.63
C LYS A 31 5.05 9.98 11.29
N ARG A 32 6.15 10.75 11.32
CA ARG A 32 7.38 10.35 12.01
C ARG A 32 7.36 10.79 13.47
N VAL A 33 7.72 9.87 14.38
CA VAL A 33 7.89 10.13 15.82
C VAL A 33 9.22 9.50 16.26
N GLY A 34 10.25 10.32 16.40
CA GLY A 34 11.60 9.83 16.60
C GLY A 34 12.07 8.99 15.40
N ASN A 35 12.47 7.76 15.64
CA ASN A 35 12.89 6.81 14.63
C ASN A 35 11.74 5.97 14.06
N LEU A 36 10.52 6.14 14.58
CA LEU A 36 9.35 5.42 14.10
C LEU A 36 8.59 6.23 13.05
N LEU A 37 8.21 5.58 11.96
CA LEU A 37 7.29 6.10 10.96
C LEU A 37 5.99 5.30 11.03
N TYR A 38 4.90 6.00 11.31
CA TYR A 38 3.54 5.45 11.30
C TYR A 38 2.86 5.83 10.00
N LEU A 39 2.41 4.86 9.25
CA LEU A 39 1.63 5.07 8.03
C LEU A 39 0.13 4.98 8.37
N SER A 40 -0.66 5.84 7.75
CA SER A 40 -2.12 5.66 7.72
C SER A 40 -2.50 4.42 6.92
N GLY A 41 -3.71 3.92 7.11
CA GLY A 41 -4.25 2.83 6.31
C GLY A 41 -4.19 3.16 4.82
N VAL A 42 -3.62 2.25 4.04
CA VAL A 42 -3.47 2.35 2.59
C VAL A 42 -4.46 1.41 1.93
N ILE A 43 -5.30 1.96 1.07
CA ILE A 43 -6.25 1.22 0.24
C ILE A 43 -5.87 1.30 -1.24
N ALA A 44 -6.38 0.39 -2.03
CA ALA A 44 -6.08 0.32 -3.47
C ALA A 44 -6.95 1.28 -4.30
N VAL A 45 -6.78 2.57 -4.06
CA VAL A 45 -7.40 3.64 -4.83
C VAL A 45 -6.29 4.49 -5.46
N ASP A 46 -6.32 4.62 -6.77
CA ASP A 46 -5.41 5.50 -7.50
C ASP A 46 -5.72 6.97 -7.12
N PRO A 47 -4.77 7.71 -6.54
CA PRO A 47 -5.01 9.07 -6.07
C PRO A 47 -5.25 10.08 -7.20
N THR A 48 -4.85 9.75 -8.43
CA THR A 48 -5.02 10.62 -9.61
C THR A 48 -6.37 10.43 -10.25
N THR A 49 -6.74 9.17 -10.54
CA THR A 49 -8.00 8.84 -11.19
C THR A 49 -9.17 8.68 -10.22
N ARG A 50 -8.87 8.51 -8.93
CA ARG A 50 -9.82 8.20 -7.84
C ARG A 50 -10.62 6.92 -8.07
N LYS A 51 -10.07 5.99 -8.84
CA LYS A 51 -10.67 4.68 -9.10
C LYS A 51 -10.04 3.61 -8.21
N VAL A 52 -10.87 2.66 -7.80
CA VAL A 52 -10.39 1.45 -7.13
C VAL A 52 -9.69 0.56 -8.15
N ILE A 53 -8.53 0.04 -7.78
CA ILE A 53 -7.77 -0.93 -8.58
C ILE A 53 -8.48 -2.28 -8.48
N ASN A 54 -8.92 -2.85 -9.60
CA ASN A 54 -9.67 -4.10 -9.62
C ASN A 54 -9.19 -5.11 -10.69
N ALA A 55 -8.34 -4.65 -11.60
CA ALA A 55 -7.84 -5.49 -12.70
C ALA A 55 -6.32 -5.37 -12.83
N TYR A 56 -5.70 -6.33 -13.48
CA TYR A 56 -4.26 -6.27 -13.77
C TYR A 56 -3.90 -5.07 -14.65
N ASP A 57 -4.79 -4.71 -15.58
CA ASP A 57 -4.60 -3.57 -16.49
C ASP A 57 -4.68 -2.20 -15.79
N ASP A 58 -5.20 -2.15 -14.56
CA ASP A 58 -5.15 -0.94 -13.72
C ASP A 58 -3.74 -0.68 -13.17
N LEU A 59 -2.83 -1.66 -13.29
CA LEU A 59 -1.48 -1.61 -12.77
C LEU A 59 -0.46 -1.28 -13.88
N PRO A 60 0.68 -0.66 -13.52
CA PRO A 60 1.76 -0.46 -14.46
C PRO A 60 2.37 -1.80 -14.93
N MET A 61 2.98 -1.82 -16.11
CA MET A 61 3.51 -3.03 -16.74
C MET A 61 4.48 -3.82 -15.86
N ASN A 62 5.33 -3.15 -15.11
CA ASN A 62 6.26 -3.82 -14.19
C ASN A 62 5.54 -4.59 -13.08
N ALA A 63 4.41 -4.09 -12.60
CA ALA A 63 3.58 -4.77 -11.62
C ALA A 63 2.93 -6.03 -12.21
N GLN A 64 2.41 -5.91 -13.42
CA GLN A 64 1.82 -7.04 -14.15
C GLN A 64 2.84 -8.16 -14.34
N ILE A 65 4.07 -7.82 -14.74
CA ILE A 65 5.17 -8.79 -14.89
C ILE A 65 5.51 -9.45 -13.54
N GLN A 66 5.58 -8.69 -12.45
CA GLN A 66 5.83 -9.26 -11.13
C GLN A 66 4.73 -10.21 -10.69
N LEU A 67 3.47 -9.87 -10.92
CA LEU A 67 2.33 -10.75 -10.63
C LEU A 67 2.37 -12.02 -11.48
N GLN A 68 2.81 -11.94 -12.73
CA GLN A 68 3.00 -13.12 -13.59
C GLN A 68 4.05 -14.09 -13.03
N THR A 69 5.14 -13.59 -12.42
CA THR A 69 6.14 -14.45 -11.77
C THR A 69 5.57 -15.25 -10.58
N LEU A 70 4.49 -14.76 -9.99
CA LEU A 70 3.76 -15.44 -8.92
C LEU A 70 2.64 -16.36 -9.43
N GLY A 71 2.43 -16.43 -10.76
CA GLY A 71 1.38 -17.22 -11.40
C GLY A 71 0.02 -16.53 -11.47
N TYR A 72 -0.04 -15.19 -11.31
CA TYR A 72 -1.21 -14.37 -11.59
C TYR A 72 -1.13 -13.79 -13.02
N ASN A 73 -2.24 -13.24 -13.52
CA ASN A 73 -2.30 -12.65 -14.87
C ASN A 73 -1.80 -13.65 -15.95
N THR A 74 -2.35 -14.85 -15.92
CA THR A 74 -1.86 -16.00 -16.68
C THR A 74 -2.39 -16.05 -18.12
N GLY A 75 -3.38 -15.23 -18.45
CA GLY A 75 -4.17 -15.30 -19.68
C GLY A 75 -5.29 -16.36 -19.63
N GLN A 76 -5.47 -17.03 -18.50
CA GLN A 76 -6.60 -17.94 -18.26
C GLN A 76 -7.78 -17.17 -17.66
N LEU A 77 -8.64 -16.68 -18.51
CA LEU A 77 -9.69 -15.70 -18.19
C LEU A 77 -10.51 -16.02 -16.93
N SER A 78 -10.91 -17.27 -16.72
CA SER A 78 -11.72 -17.68 -15.58
C SER A 78 -10.99 -17.56 -14.23
N VAL A 79 -9.70 -17.84 -14.22
CA VAL A 79 -8.84 -17.73 -13.03
C VAL A 79 -8.47 -16.26 -12.82
N ASP A 80 -8.03 -15.60 -13.88
CA ASP A 80 -7.56 -14.22 -13.81
C ASP A 80 -8.66 -13.26 -13.35
N ILE A 81 -9.89 -13.39 -13.83
CA ILE A 81 -11.02 -12.56 -13.37
C ILE A 81 -11.31 -12.74 -11.88
N TYR A 82 -11.19 -13.98 -11.37
CA TYR A 82 -11.45 -14.25 -9.96
C TYR A 82 -10.36 -13.69 -9.04
N GLU A 83 -9.10 -13.80 -9.44
CA GLU A 83 -7.95 -13.41 -8.61
C GLU A 83 -7.52 -11.95 -8.82
N ALA A 84 -7.82 -11.35 -9.98
CA ALA A 84 -7.34 -10.04 -10.37
C ALA A 84 -7.60 -8.94 -9.31
N PRO A 85 -8.79 -8.81 -8.72
CA PRO A 85 -9.03 -7.76 -7.75
C PRO A 85 -8.11 -7.87 -6.52
N ALA A 86 -8.02 -9.07 -5.93
CA ALA A 86 -7.21 -9.28 -4.73
C ALA A 86 -5.71 -9.16 -5.02
N ALA A 87 -5.22 -9.72 -6.13
CA ALA A 87 -3.81 -9.65 -6.51
C ALA A 87 -3.38 -8.21 -6.86
N SER A 88 -4.20 -7.50 -7.65
CA SER A 88 -3.91 -6.14 -8.06
C SER A 88 -3.96 -5.17 -6.88
N GLN A 89 -4.96 -5.28 -6.00
CA GLN A 89 -5.06 -4.46 -4.80
C GLN A 89 -3.90 -4.73 -3.85
N SER A 90 -3.54 -5.99 -3.64
CA SER A 90 -2.39 -6.36 -2.79
C SER A 90 -1.09 -5.73 -3.28
N TRP A 91 -0.81 -5.84 -4.59
CA TRP A 91 0.37 -5.23 -5.17
C TRP A 91 0.36 -3.70 -5.01
N PHE A 92 -0.75 -3.07 -5.36
CA PHE A 92 -0.89 -1.61 -5.31
C PHE A 92 -0.68 -1.06 -3.90
N VAL A 93 -1.33 -1.66 -2.90
CA VAL A 93 -1.23 -1.24 -1.49
C VAL A 93 0.21 -1.37 -0.98
N LEU A 94 0.86 -2.50 -1.25
CA LEU A 94 2.23 -2.73 -0.78
C LEU A 94 3.25 -1.84 -1.50
N ASN A 95 3.09 -1.61 -2.79
CA ASN A 95 3.91 -0.66 -3.53
C ASN A 95 3.71 0.77 -3.00
N ARG A 96 2.49 1.14 -2.67
CA ARG A 96 2.17 2.44 -2.09
C ARG A 96 2.82 2.65 -0.73
N ILE A 97 2.80 1.62 0.14
CA ILE A 97 3.53 1.63 1.42
C ILE A 97 5.03 1.82 1.17
N LYS A 98 5.60 1.09 0.21
CA LYS A 98 7.00 1.24 -0.21
C LYS A 98 7.30 2.68 -0.62
N ASP A 99 6.50 3.27 -1.50
CA ASP A 99 6.70 4.64 -2.00
C ASP A 99 6.66 5.67 -0.85
N ILE A 100 5.74 5.50 0.11
CA ILE A 100 5.64 6.38 1.29
C ILE A 100 6.91 6.25 2.17
N VAL A 101 7.35 5.03 2.45
CA VAL A 101 8.54 4.77 3.28
C VAL A 101 9.80 5.32 2.61
N GLU A 102 9.94 5.14 1.30
CA GLU A 102 11.08 5.66 0.52
C GLU A 102 11.07 7.19 0.46
N ALA A 103 9.91 7.82 0.33
CA ALA A 103 9.78 9.27 0.38
C ALA A 103 10.19 9.87 1.74
N GLU A 104 10.04 9.11 2.82
CA GLU A 104 10.47 9.47 4.17
C GLU A 104 11.95 9.09 4.46
N GLY A 105 12.67 8.60 3.44
CA GLY A 105 14.12 8.27 3.52
C GLY A 105 14.44 6.87 4.01
N GLY A 106 13.44 5.99 4.11
CA GLY A 106 13.60 4.58 4.48
C GLY A 106 13.60 3.62 3.29
N GLN A 107 13.48 2.35 3.59
CA GLN A 107 13.35 1.26 2.64
C GLN A 107 12.29 0.28 3.14
N MET A 108 11.76 -0.57 2.25
CA MET A 108 10.72 -1.54 2.65
C MET A 108 11.18 -2.52 3.74
N LYS A 109 12.46 -2.84 3.84
CA LYS A 109 13.06 -3.64 4.92
C LYS A 109 12.95 -2.99 6.31
N ASP A 110 12.78 -1.66 6.37
CA ASP A 110 12.62 -0.93 7.63
C ASP A 110 11.20 -1.06 8.19
N VAL A 111 10.25 -1.55 7.37
CA VAL A 111 8.90 -1.89 7.81
C VAL A 111 8.96 -3.15 8.66
N PHE A 112 8.63 -3.02 9.94
CA PHE A 112 8.67 -4.15 10.88
C PHE A 112 7.29 -4.64 11.32
N LYS A 113 6.24 -3.85 11.08
CA LYS A 113 4.86 -4.22 11.47
C LYS A 113 3.86 -3.87 10.36
N LEU A 114 2.94 -4.81 10.11
CA LEU A 114 1.78 -4.62 9.26
C LEU A 114 0.50 -4.99 10.04
N VAL A 115 -0.54 -4.15 9.89
CA VAL A 115 -1.91 -4.48 10.28
C VAL A 115 -2.73 -4.51 9.00
N GLN A 116 -3.39 -5.64 8.74
CA GLN A 116 -4.06 -5.90 7.48
C GLN A 116 -5.55 -6.13 7.74
N TYR A 117 -6.38 -5.35 7.08
CA TYR A 117 -7.83 -5.46 7.12
C TYR A 117 -8.32 -6.01 5.79
N PHE A 118 -9.17 -7.02 5.86
CA PHE A 118 -9.77 -7.67 4.69
C PHE A 118 -11.29 -7.58 4.77
N GLN A 119 -11.93 -7.32 3.65
CA GLN A 119 -13.38 -7.47 3.54
C GLN A 119 -13.78 -8.96 3.58
N ASP A 120 -12.89 -9.84 3.15
CA ASP A 120 -13.05 -11.28 3.18
C ASP A 120 -11.67 -11.94 3.32
N LEU A 121 -11.46 -12.75 4.36
CA LEU A 121 -10.20 -13.44 4.60
C LEU A 121 -9.83 -14.48 3.54
N ARG A 122 -10.76 -14.84 2.64
CA ARG A 122 -10.43 -15.67 1.46
C ARG A 122 -9.43 -15.00 0.53
N HIS A 123 -9.27 -13.67 0.60
CA HIS A 123 -8.25 -12.92 -0.15
C HIS A 123 -6.85 -12.96 0.49
N TYR A 124 -6.76 -13.38 1.76
CA TYR A 124 -5.48 -13.39 2.47
C TYR A 124 -4.39 -14.26 1.81
N PRO A 125 -4.66 -15.47 1.29
CA PRO A 125 -3.63 -16.26 0.61
C PRO A 125 -3.01 -15.55 -0.60
N VAL A 126 -3.82 -14.86 -1.39
CA VAL A 126 -3.36 -14.05 -2.53
C VAL A 126 -2.47 -12.90 -2.05
N TYR A 127 -2.95 -12.14 -1.08
CA TYR A 127 -2.20 -11.04 -0.47
C TYR A 127 -0.85 -11.53 0.10
N ASN A 128 -0.86 -12.62 0.86
CA ASN A 128 0.35 -13.14 1.50
C ASN A 128 1.42 -13.52 0.47
N ARG A 129 1.00 -14.09 -0.66
CA ARG A 129 1.91 -14.42 -1.76
C ARG A 129 2.47 -13.17 -2.44
N VAL A 130 1.65 -12.14 -2.68
CA VAL A 130 2.10 -10.87 -3.24
C VAL A 130 3.03 -10.13 -2.26
N ARG A 131 2.77 -10.23 -0.96
CA ARG A 131 3.59 -9.60 0.08
C ARG A 131 5.04 -10.06 0.05
N GLU A 132 5.33 -11.29 -0.38
CA GLU A 132 6.70 -11.81 -0.49
C GLU A 132 7.57 -11.01 -1.47
N LEU A 133 6.97 -10.31 -2.44
CA LEU A 133 7.69 -9.40 -3.34
C LEU A 133 8.24 -8.15 -2.63
N PHE A 134 7.59 -7.73 -1.55
CA PHE A 134 7.87 -6.47 -0.87
C PHE A 134 8.55 -6.67 0.49
N CYS A 135 8.14 -7.70 1.21
CA CYS A 135 8.61 -8.02 2.55
C CYS A 135 9.18 -9.44 2.57
N PRO A 136 10.40 -9.66 2.06
CA PRO A 136 11.03 -10.99 2.08
C PRO A 136 11.40 -11.44 3.50
N GLU A 137 11.55 -10.49 4.42
CA GLU A 137 11.82 -10.77 5.82
C GLU A 137 10.54 -10.83 6.65
N SER A 138 10.61 -11.50 7.80
CA SER A 138 9.47 -11.62 8.69
C SER A 138 9.13 -10.27 9.33
N VAL A 139 7.87 -9.87 9.22
CA VAL A 139 7.30 -8.68 9.87
C VAL A 139 6.31 -9.10 10.96
N VAL A 140 6.16 -8.28 12.00
CA VAL A 140 5.05 -8.45 12.97
C VAL A 140 3.74 -8.17 12.25
N SER A 141 2.79 -9.09 12.35
CA SER A 141 1.59 -9.08 11.53
C SER A 141 0.32 -9.26 12.36
N THR A 142 -0.70 -8.47 12.05
CA THR A 142 -2.08 -8.65 12.53
C THR A 142 -3.00 -8.66 11.33
N VAL A 143 -3.90 -9.65 11.25
CA VAL A 143 -4.86 -9.84 10.17
C VAL A 143 -6.26 -9.82 10.75
N VAL A 144 -7.16 -9.02 10.18
CA VAL A 144 -8.54 -8.82 10.65
C VAL A 144 -9.50 -8.83 9.47
N GLU A 145 -10.62 -9.52 9.63
CA GLU A 145 -11.77 -9.35 8.73
C GLU A 145 -12.66 -8.24 9.26
N VAL A 146 -13.13 -7.35 8.37
CA VAL A 146 -13.99 -6.23 8.69
C VAL A 146 -15.25 -6.25 7.81
N SER A 147 -16.35 -5.75 8.36
CA SER A 147 -17.64 -5.78 7.66
C SER A 147 -17.70 -4.88 6.44
N ARG A 148 -16.93 -3.80 6.40
CA ARG A 148 -16.92 -2.81 5.31
C ARG A 148 -15.62 -2.02 5.30
N MET A 149 -15.28 -1.48 4.12
CA MET A 149 -14.18 -0.54 3.90
C MET A 149 -14.65 0.69 3.14
N LEU A 150 -13.94 1.79 3.32
CA LEU A 150 -14.14 3.00 2.50
C LEU A 150 -13.29 2.89 1.22
N PRO A 151 -13.71 3.51 0.10
CA PRO A 151 -14.95 4.29 -0.06
C PRO A 151 -16.18 3.43 -0.41
N ASN A 152 -15.99 2.15 -0.79
CA ASN A 152 -17.07 1.26 -1.22
C ASN A 152 -16.65 -0.21 -1.17
N ASP A 153 -17.58 -1.10 -1.48
CA ASP A 153 -17.42 -2.56 -1.40
C ASP A 153 -16.43 -3.15 -2.44
N GLN A 154 -15.87 -2.35 -3.34
CA GLN A 154 -14.80 -2.79 -4.26
C GLN A 154 -13.42 -2.79 -3.59
N VAL A 155 -13.25 -2.10 -2.46
CA VAL A 155 -12.02 -2.13 -1.68
C VAL A 155 -12.00 -3.40 -0.84
N LEU A 156 -11.08 -4.30 -1.16
CA LEU A 156 -10.97 -5.61 -0.53
C LEU A 156 -9.93 -5.65 0.59
N ILE A 157 -8.96 -4.74 0.55
CA ILE A 157 -7.77 -4.78 1.41
C ILE A 157 -7.40 -3.35 1.82
N GLU A 158 -7.11 -3.18 3.11
CA GLU A 158 -6.45 -2.00 3.67
C GLU A 158 -5.27 -2.44 4.52
N VAL A 159 -4.14 -1.73 4.46
CA VAL A 159 -2.94 -2.08 5.22
C VAL A 159 -2.36 -0.84 5.89
N GLU A 160 -2.16 -0.94 7.21
CA GLU A 160 -1.32 -0.02 7.98
C GLU A 160 0.09 -0.59 8.11
N ALA A 161 1.08 0.28 8.10
CA ALA A 161 2.47 -0.10 8.31
C ALA A 161 3.14 0.76 9.37
N THR A 162 4.14 0.18 10.03
CA THR A 162 5.06 0.92 10.90
C THR A 162 6.49 0.55 10.51
N ALA A 163 7.32 1.56 10.28
CA ALA A 163 8.74 1.39 9.98
C ALA A 163 9.60 1.98 11.09
N TYR A 164 10.83 1.46 11.22
CA TYR A 164 11.85 1.95 12.14
C TYR A 164 13.11 2.30 11.36
N PHE A 165 13.56 3.53 11.52
CA PHE A 165 14.77 4.03 10.87
C PHE A 165 15.92 4.11 11.87
N ASN A 166 17.04 3.48 11.53
CA ASN A 166 18.31 3.58 12.31
C ASN A 166 18.97 4.94 12.15
#